data_1137c82ca823989c3071dd4a4d9c9677
#
_entry.id   1137c82ca823989c3071dd4a4d9c9677
#
_cell.length_a   1.000
_cell.length_b   1.000
_cell.length_c   1.000
_cell.angle_alpha   90.00
_cell.angle_beta   90.00
_cell.angle_gamma   90.00
#
_symmetry.space_group_name_H-M   'P 1'
#
loop_
_entity.id
_entity.type
_entity.pdbx_description
1 polymer ?
#
loop_
_entity_poly.entity_id
_entity_poly.type
_entity_poly.pdbx_seq_one_letter_code
_entity_poly.pdbx_strand_id
1 'polypeptide(L)'
;MNKINKFSIFSITKPGIYTITGSNGSGKTTFIENELKNNTNKVKDVAYFAQKNWKYKTSVEKYLHFPKTNPNLIQKYCELFSVDNYYLEKDIQLLSGGEFVKVELVRTLALDSSIIILDEPTNNLDNKSSEILANILSELAKTKIIYLVSHDTRLEHFFDKTIFVDKDRIEVSSNVEIEQNEIQVNSKRVVSNGRILKYLLSSKFNFLMFAFIIVLTILLTNITSTIILRSVPIEENLTSDYN
;
A
#
# COMPACT_ATOMS: atom_id res chain seq x y z
N MET A 1 14.06 -27.19 2.51
CA MET A 1 13.63 -25.82 2.90
C MET A 1 14.42 -25.36 4.12
N ASN A 2 15.13 -24.26 4.02
CA ASN A 2 15.94 -23.74 5.12
C ASN A 2 15.09 -22.79 5.98
N LYS A 3 15.07 -23.04 7.29
CA LYS A 3 14.48 -22.09 8.27
C LYS A 3 15.42 -20.90 8.41
N ILE A 4 14.96 -19.69 8.08
CA ILE A 4 15.75 -18.49 8.21
C ILE A 4 15.07 -17.59 9.26
N ASN A 5 15.72 -17.40 10.41
CA ASN A 5 15.17 -16.60 11.51
C ASN A 5 15.12 -15.08 11.22
N LYS A 6 15.73 -14.62 10.13
CA LYS A 6 15.75 -13.20 9.69
C LYS A 6 15.85 -13.13 8.17
N PHE A 7 14.78 -13.51 7.46
CA PHE A 7 14.72 -13.35 6.02
C PHE A 7 14.11 -12.00 5.68
N SER A 8 14.69 -11.31 4.71
CA SER A 8 14.10 -10.13 4.05
C SER A 8 14.05 -10.36 2.55
N ILE A 9 12.94 -10.01 1.92
CA ILE A 9 12.85 -10.04 0.44
C ILE A 9 13.91 -9.15 -0.20
N PHE A 10 14.37 -8.12 0.47
CA PHE A 10 15.42 -7.22 0.00
C PHE A 10 16.85 -7.79 0.11
N SER A 11 17.01 -9.03 0.59
CA SER A 11 18.29 -9.76 0.55
C SER A 11 18.48 -10.55 -0.74
N ILE A 12 17.47 -10.62 -1.59
CA ILE A 12 17.56 -11.24 -2.92
C ILE A 12 18.06 -10.18 -3.90
N THR A 13 19.12 -10.51 -4.63
CA THR A 13 19.78 -9.60 -5.59
C THR A 13 19.72 -10.10 -7.03
N LYS A 14 19.44 -11.38 -7.22
CA LYS A 14 19.39 -11.99 -8.54
C LYS A 14 18.05 -11.73 -9.23
N PRO A 15 18.02 -11.21 -10.46
CA PRO A 15 16.80 -11.08 -11.24
C PRO A 15 16.05 -12.41 -11.38
N GLY A 16 14.73 -12.32 -11.43
CA GLY A 16 13.86 -13.50 -11.55
C GLY A 16 12.50 -13.29 -10.90
N ILE A 17 11.64 -14.30 -11.03
CA ILE A 17 10.34 -14.34 -10.34
C ILE A 17 10.48 -15.20 -9.09
N TYR A 18 10.02 -14.68 -7.97
CA TYR A 18 10.00 -15.30 -6.66
C TYR A 18 8.58 -15.33 -6.15
N THR A 19 8.00 -16.52 -6.08
CA THR A 19 6.62 -16.68 -5.63
C THR A 19 6.54 -16.71 -4.12
N ILE A 20 5.63 -15.93 -3.56
CA ILE A 20 5.31 -15.95 -2.14
C ILE A 20 4.06 -16.79 -1.96
N THR A 21 4.20 -17.96 -1.32
CA THR A 21 3.14 -18.94 -1.12
C THR A 21 2.80 -19.11 0.35
N GLY A 22 1.65 -19.71 0.63
CA GLY A 22 1.15 -20.01 1.97
C GLY A 22 -0.38 -20.08 1.95
N SER A 23 -0.97 -20.65 3.01
CA SER A 23 -2.42 -20.79 3.13
C SER A 23 -3.15 -19.43 3.13
N ASN A 24 -4.44 -19.43 2.85
CA ASN A 24 -5.24 -18.21 2.98
C ASN A 24 -5.21 -17.74 4.45
N GLY A 25 -4.95 -16.45 4.66
CA GLY A 25 -4.78 -15.88 5.98
C GLY A 25 -3.44 -16.17 6.67
N SER A 26 -2.46 -16.79 5.98
CA SER A 26 -1.12 -17.04 6.53
C SER A 26 -0.28 -15.77 6.74
N GLY A 27 -0.75 -14.60 6.28
CA GLY A 27 -0.07 -13.32 6.47
C GLY A 27 0.84 -12.89 5.32
N LYS A 28 0.69 -13.43 4.11
CA LYS A 28 1.49 -13.04 2.92
C LYS A 28 1.50 -11.53 2.66
N THR A 29 0.33 -10.92 2.55
CA THR A 29 0.19 -9.45 2.39
C THR A 29 0.82 -8.69 3.56
N THR A 30 0.55 -9.12 4.80
CA THR A 30 1.12 -8.51 6.01
C THR A 30 2.65 -8.63 6.03
N PHE A 31 3.19 -9.76 5.57
CA PHE A 31 4.63 -9.94 5.42
C PHE A 31 5.22 -8.93 4.44
N ILE A 32 4.64 -8.79 3.24
CA ILE A 32 5.06 -7.81 2.24
C ILE A 32 5.00 -6.39 2.80
N GLU A 33 3.89 -6.00 3.40
CA GLU A 33 3.71 -4.66 3.98
C GLU A 33 4.72 -4.36 5.09
N ASN A 34 5.02 -5.35 5.94
CA ASN A 34 6.05 -5.22 6.98
C ASN A 34 7.45 -5.08 6.37
N GLU A 35 7.77 -5.85 5.34
CA GLU A 35 9.04 -5.72 4.61
C GLU A 35 9.21 -4.33 4.00
N LEU A 36 8.18 -3.82 3.32
CA LEU A 36 8.19 -2.48 2.76
C LEU A 36 8.35 -1.40 3.84
N LYS A 37 7.66 -1.55 4.97
CA LYS A 37 7.69 -0.60 6.09
C LYS A 37 9.02 -0.57 6.84
N ASN A 38 9.63 -1.75 7.01
CA ASN A 38 10.90 -1.87 7.75
C ASN A 38 12.13 -1.50 6.91
N ASN A 39 12.00 -1.51 5.58
CA ASN A 39 13.10 -1.26 4.63
C ASN A 39 12.91 0.03 3.83
N THR A 40 12.37 1.09 4.42
CA THR A 40 12.02 2.36 3.73
C THR A 40 13.16 2.97 2.91
N ASN A 41 14.42 2.74 3.28
CA ASN A 41 15.59 3.22 2.52
C ASN A 41 15.82 2.45 1.22
N LYS A 42 15.41 1.16 1.15
CA LYS A 42 15.52 0.29 -0.02
C LYS A 42 14.28 0.37 -0.94
N VAL A 43 13.15 0.82 -0.40
CA VAL A 43 11.83 0.88 -1.08
C VAL A 43 11.74 1.97 -2.16
N LYS A 44 12.76 2.83 -2.31
CA LYS A 44 12.73 3.96 -3.26
C LYS A 44 12.55 3.51 -4.72
N ASP A 45 12.93 2.29 -5.03
CA ASP A 45 12.84 1.69 -6.37
C ASP A 45 12.03 0.39 -6.35
N VAL A 46 10.86 0.44 -5.72
CA VAL A 46 9.91 -0.67 -5.64
C VAL A 46 8.57 -0.24 -6.20
N ALA A 47 8.04 -1.02 -7.13
CA ALA A 47 6.67 -0.94 -7.59
C ALA A 47 5.83 -1.99 -6.84
N TYR A 48 4.72 -1.58 -6.22
CA TYR A 48 3.86 -2.48 -5.47
C TYR A 48 2.42 -2.42 -5.97
N PHE A 49 1.95 -3.55 -6.48
CA PHE A 49 0.55 -3.81 -6.78
C PHE A 49 -0.07 -4.50 -5.56
N ALA A 50 -0.90 -3.78 -4.81
CA ALA A 50 -1.55 -4.30 -3.62
C ALA A 50 -2.84 -5.07 -3.95
N GLN A 51 -3.17 -6.08 -3.16
CA GLN A 51 -4.42 -6.84 -3.31
C GLN A 51 -5.67 -5.96 -3.21
N LYS A 52 -5.61 -4.90 -2.39
CA LYS A 52 -6.70 -3.92 -2.22
C LYS A 52 -6.18 -2.54 -2.56
N ASN A 53 -6.62 -2.01 -3.67
CA ASN A 53 -6.31 -0.65 -4.11
C ASN A 53 -7.54 0.25 -4.00
N TRP A 54 -7.30 1.50 -3.60
CA TRP A 54 -8.37 2.49 -3.45
C TRP A 54 -8.62 3.21 -4.77
N LYS A 55 -9.88 3.32 -5.16
CA LYS A 55 -10.30 4.14 -6.30
C LYS A 55 -10.48 5.59 -5.87
N TYR A 56 -9.59 6.44 -6.35
CA TYR A 56 -9.67 7.89 -6.11
C TYR A 56 -10.57 8.56 -7.17
N LYS A 57 -11.14 9.71 -6.84
CA LYS A 57 -11.91 10.52 -7.81
C LYS A 57 -10.93 11.26 -8.73
N THR A 58 -10.60 10.66 -9.86
CA THR A 58 -9.69 11.22 -10.89
C THR A 58 -9.86 10.46 -12.19
N SER A 59 -9.51 11.07 -13.33
CA SER A 59 -9.51 10.35 -14.61
C SER A 59 -8.39 9.31 -14.65
N VAL A 60 -8.59 8.24 -15.41
CA VAL A 60 -7.59 7.19 -15.66
C VAL A 60 -6.29 7.79 -16.19
N GLU A 61 -6.37 8.72 -17.14
CA GLU A 61 -5.22 9.40 -17.71
C GLU A 61 -4.36 10.07 -16.63
N LYS A 62 -4.96 10.89 -15.77
CA LYS A 62 -4.25 11.56 -14.67
C LYS A 62 -3.66 10.56 -13.68
N TYR A 63 -4.35 9.45 -13.44
CA TYR A 63 -3.89 8.40 -12.54
C TYR A 63 -2.67 7.66 -13.09
N LEU A 64 -2.66 7.36 -14.40
CA LEU A 64 -1.54 6.71 -15.07
C LEU A 64 -0.30 7.61 -15.13
N HIS A 65 -0.48 8.90 -15.35
CA HIS A 65 0.59 9.91 -15.42
C HIS A 65 0.99 10.46 -14.03
N PHE A 66 0.74 9.72 -12.95
CA PHE A 66 1.20 10.09 -11.62
C PHE A 66 2.74 10.17 -11.57
N PRO A 67 3.32 11.02 -10.70
CA PRO A 67 4.78 11.24 -10.68
C PRO A 67 5.57 9.93 -10.67
N LYS A 68 6.62 9.86 -11.50
CA LYS A 68 7.56 8.76 -11.70
C LYS A 68 7.17 7.67 -12.69
N THR A 69 5.98 7.64 -13.26
CA THR A 69 5.65 6.69 -14.33
C THR A 69 6.34 7.09 -15.64
N ASN A 70 6.80 6.10 -16.40
CA ASN A 70 7.41 6.29 -17.71
C ASN A 70 6.31 6.37 -18.80
N PRO A 71 6.13 7.50 -19.51
CA PRO A 71 5.07 7.66 -20.52
C PRO A 71 5.12 6.62 -21.64
N ASN A 72 6.32 6.23 -22.09
CA ASN A 72 6.47 5.22 -23.13
C ASN A 72 6.00 3.83 -22.66
N LEU A 73 6.23 3.51 -21.38
CA LEU A 73 5.75 2.26 -20.80
C LEU A 73 4.24 2.30 -20.54
N ILE A 74 3.68 3.46 -20.17
CA ILE A 74 2.22 3.62 -20.07
C ILE A 74 1.60 3.27 -21.41
N GLN A 75 2.05 3.90 -22.51
CA GLN A 75 1.52 3.62 -23.84
C GLN A 75 1.63 2.12 -24.18
N LYS A 76 2.82 1.54 -24.03
CA LYS A 76 3.07 0.12 -24.31
C LYS A 76 2.11 -0.80 -23.55
N TYR A 77 1.96 -0.58 -22.24
CA TYR A 77 1.12 -1.46 -21.43
C TYR A 77 -0.38 -1.18 -21.61
N CYS A 78 -0.78 0.06 -21.91
CA CYS A 78 -2.16 0.38 -22.32
C CYS A 78 -2.55 -0.40 -23.58
N GLU A 79 -1.69 -0.43 -24.59
CA GLU A 79 -1.92 -1.19 -25.82
C GLU A 79 -2.07 -2.70 -25.52
N LEU A 80 -1.16 -3.27 -24.70
CA LEU A 80 -1.19 -4.70 -24.36
C LEU A 80 -2.45 -5.09 -23.56
N PHE A 81 -2.87 -4.30 -22.58
CA PHE A 81 -4.05 -4.57 -21.76
C PHE A 81 -5.36 -4.03 -22.33
N SER A 82 -5.31 -3.46 -23.54
CA SER A 82 -6.48 -2.85 -24.23
C SER A 82 -7.15 -1.74 -23.39
N VAL A 83 -6.32 -0.91 -22.76
CA VAL A 83 -6.73 0.32 -22.08
C VAL A 83 -6.66 1.45 -23.09
N ASP A 84 -7.72 1.66 -23.86
CA ASP A 84 -7.80 2.63 -24.95
C ASP A 84 -8.24 4.05 -24.48
N ASN A 85 -8.36 4.98 -25.41
CA ASN A 85 -8.75 6.35 -25.11
C ASN A 85 -10.12 6.48 -24.43
N TYR A 86 -11.05 5.56 -24.68
CA TYR A 86 -12.34 5.53 -24.01
C TYR A 86 -12.20 5.32 -22.49
N TYR A 87 -11.22 4.52 -22.06
CA TYR A 87 -10.93 4.32 -20.64
C TYR A 87 -10.19 5.52 -20.04
N LEU A 88 -9.30 6.17 -20.80
CA LEU A 88 -8.45 7.26 -20.28
C LEU A 88 -9.27 8.45 -19.77
N GLU A 89 -10.41 8.73 -20.37
CA GLU A 89 -11.30 9.85 -19.99
C GLU A 89 -12.21 9.50 -18.79
N LYS A 90 -12.42 8.20 -18.50
CA LYS A 90 -13.28 7.77 -17.39
C LYS A 90 -12.73 8.15 -16.02
N ASP A 91 -13.63 8.40 -15.08
CA ASP A 91 -13.27 8.42 -13.66
C ASP A 91 -12.96 7.01 -13.17
N ILE A 92 -11.87 6.84 -12.44
CA ILE A 92 -11.43 5.54 -11.90
C ILE A 92 -12.53 4.87 -11.07
N GLN A 93 -13.35 5.65 -10.39
CA GLN A 93 -14.45 5.13 -9.57
C GLN A 93 -15.51 4.40 -10.39
N LEU A 94 -15.63 4.74 -11.68
CA LEU A 94 -16.60 4.15 -12.61
C LEU A 94 -16.11 2.87 -13.29
N LEU A 95 -14.84 2.51 -13.12
CA LEU A 95 -14.29 1.29 -13.69
C LEU A 95 -14.84 0.04 -12.98
N SER A 96 -15.11 -1.01 -13.74
CA SER A 96 -15.33 -2.35 -13.19
C SER A 96 -14.09 -2.86 -12.43
N GLY A 97 -14.22 -3.97 -11.71
CA GLY A 97 -13.08 -4.55 -11.00
C GLY A 97 -11.93 -4.93 -11.94
N GLY A 98 -12.25 -5.60 -13.05
CA GLY A 98 -11.25 -6.03 -14.04
C GLY A 98 -10.60 -4.86 -14.79
N GLU A 99 -11.38 -3.84 -15.20
CA GLU A 99 -10.85 -2.63 -15.82
C GLU A 99 -9.89 -1.90 -14.88
N PHE A 100 -10.25 -1.78 -13.62
CA PHE A 100 -9.41 -1.12 -12.63
C PHE A 100 -8.10 -1.90 -12.39
N VAL A 101 -8.14 -3.23 -12.32
CA VAL A 101 -6.94 -4.07 -12.19
C VAL A 101 -6.01 -3.87 -13.40
N LYS A 102 -6.53 -3.79 -14.64
CA LYS A 102 -5.72 -3.52 -15.83
C LYS A 102 -5.02 -2.15 -15.73
N VAL A 103 -5.76 -1.11 -15.36
CA VAL A 103 -5.22 0.25 -15.18
C VAL A 103 -4.14 0.28 -14.09
N GLU A 104 -4.37 -0.40 -12.98
CA GLU A 104 -3.41 -0.47 -11.87
C GLU A 104 -2.14 -1.25 -12.25
N LEU A 105 -2.28 -2.33 -13.03
CA LEU A 105 -1.13 -3.05 -13.60
C LEU A 105 -0.32 -2.18 -14.55
N VAL A 106 -0.97 -1.48 -15.48
CA VAL A 106 -0.31 -0.51 -16.37
C VAL A 106 0.52 0.48 -15.55
N ARG A 107 -0.09 1.10 -14.55
CA ARG A 107 0.56 2.08 -13.69
C ARG A 107 1.75 1.48 -12.93
N THR A 108 1.56 0.31 -12.31
CA THR A 108 2.60 -0.36 -11.52
C THR A 108 3.80 -0.73 -12.39
N LEU A 109 3.56 -1.30 -13.57
CA LEU A 109 4.62 -1.70 -14.51
C LEU A 109 5.32 -0.49 -15.13
N ALA A 110 4.59 0.62 -15.34
CA ALA A 110 5.14 1.86 -15.88
C ALA A 110 6.02 2.66 -14.90
N LEU A 111 6.06 2.29 -13.63
CA LEU A 111 7.04 2.83 -12.67
C LEU A 111 8.48 2.43 -12.99
N ASP A 112 8.66 1.39 -13.81
CA ASP A 112 9.96 0.86 -14.26
C ASP A 112 10.96 0.54 -13.14
N SER A 113 10.46 0.20 -11.97
CA SER A 113 11.25 -0.11 -10.79
C SER A 113 12.09 -1.38 -10.97
N SER A 114 13.23 -1.48 -10.28
CA SER A 114 14.09 -2.69 -10.28
C SER A 114 13.46 -3.85 -9.50
N ILE A 115 12.60 -3.54 -8.54
CA ILE A 115 11.84 -4.53 -7.77
C ILE A 115 10.34 -4.30 -8.01
N ILE A 116 9.65 -5.37 -8.36
CA ILE A 116 8.21 -5.36 -8.59
C ILE A 116 7.57 -6.37 -7.64
N ILE A 117 6.56 -5.95 -6.90
CA ILE A 117 5.79 -6.81 -6.00
C ILE A 117 4.34 -6.81 -6.46
N LEU A 118 3.79 -8.00 -6.72
CA LEU A 118 2.43 -8.18 -7.20
C LEU A 118 1.68 -9.11 -6.23
N ASP A 119 0.66 -8.57 -5.55
CA ASP A 119 -0.16 -9.30 -4.59
C ASP A 119 -1.51 -9.64 -5.23
N GLU A 120 -1.69 -10.91 -5.66
CA GLU A 120 -2.86 -11.45 -6.35
C GLU A 120 -3.27 -10.67 -7.62
N PRO A 121 -2.34 -10.41 -8.56
CA PRO A 121 -2.58 -9.52 -9.70
C PRO A 121 -3.57 -10.08 -10.73
N THR A 122 -3.85 -11.39 -10.73
CA THR A 122 -4.78 -12.03 -11.65
C THR A 122 -6.23 -12.03 -11.16
N ASN A 123 -6.47 -11.63 -9.92
CA ASN A 123 -7.83 -11.50 -9.40
C ASN A 123 -8.62 -10.47 -10.24
N ASN A 124 -9.77 -10.90 -10.73
CA ASN A 124 -10.65 -10.15 -11.64
C ASN A 124 -10.07 -9.88 -13.05
N LEU A 125 -8.96 -10.51 -13.45
CA LEU A 125 -8.50 -10.50 -14.84
C LEU A 125 -9.15 -11.63 -15.65
N ASP A 126 -9.46 -11.33 -16.91
CA ASP A 126 -9.80 -12.34 -17.90
C ASP A 126 -8.56 -13.19 -18.29
N ASN A 127 -8.79 -14.34 -18.92
CA ASN A 127 -7.72 -15.28 -19.30
C ASN A 127 -6.69 -14.62 -20.20
N LYS A 128 -7.13 -13.84 -21.20
CA LYS A 128 -6.25 -13.15 -22.13
C LYS A 128 -5.32 -12.17 -21.42
N SER A 129 -5.87 -11.36 -20.51
CA SER A 129 -5.07 -10.39 -19.74
C SER A 129 -4.11 -11.08 -18.78
N SER A 130 -4.48 -12.24 -18.22
CA SER A 130 -3.58 -13.03 -17.37
C SER A 130 -2.40 -13.61 -18.16
N GLU A 131 -2.62 -14.08 -19.39
CA GLU A 131 -1.55 -14.55 -20.28
C GLU A 131 -0.62 -13.40 -20.70
N ILE A 132 -1.19 -12.22 -21.00
CA ILE A 132 -0.40 -11.03 -21.31
C ILE A 132 0.48 -10.67 -20.11
N LEU A 133 -0.07 -10.67 -18.88
CA LEU A 133 0.69 -10.44 -17.67
C LEU A 133 1.83 -11.45 -17.52
N ALA A 134 1.56 -12.74 -17.68
CA ALA A 134 2.57 -13.80 -17.61
C ALA A 134 3.74 -13.56 -18.57
N ASN A 135 3.46 -13.19 -19.82
CA ASN A 135 4.46 -12.87 -20.82
C ASN A 135 5.31 -11.64 -20.43
N ILE A 136 4.66 -10.59 -19.93
CA ILE A 136 5.35 -9.39 -19.45
C ILE A 136 6.28 -9.73 -18.28
N LEU A 137 5.80 -10.52 -17.31
CA LEU A 137 6.59 -10.91 -16.14
C LEU A 137 7.81 -11.77 -16.55
N SER A 138 7.64 -12.70 -17.49
CA SER A 138 8.75 -13.50 -18.04
C SER A 138 9.85 -12.63 -18.65
N GLU A 139 9.47 -11.59 -19.36
CA GLU A 139 10.45 -10.68 -19.99
C GLU A 139 11.13 -9.79 -18.93
N LEU A 140 10.38 -9.21 -18.02
CA LEU A 140 10.90 -8.36 -16.96
C LEU A 140 11.80 -9.11 -15.99
N ALA A 141 11.55 -10.39 -15.75
CA ALA A 141 12.33 -11.24 -14.86
C ALA A 141 13.78 -11.45 -15.31
N LYS A 142 14.11 -11.14 -16.58
CA LYS A 142 15.48 -11.19 -17.08
C LYS A 142 16.39 -10.14 -16.45
N THR A 143 15.82 -9.03 -16.01
CA THR A 143 16.56 -7.86 -15.50
C THR A 143 16.06 -7.33 -14.16
N LYS A 144 14.87 -7.72 -13.73
CA LYS A 144 14.21 -7.22 -12.51
C LYS A 144 13.92 -8.35 -11.53
N ILE A 145 13.79 -7.99 -10.27
CA ILE A 145 13.34 -8.90 -9.19
C ILE A 145 11.82 -8.74 -9.06
N ILE A 146 11.09 -9.85 -9.21
CA ILE A 146 9.64 -9.85 -9.16
C ILE A 146 9.19 -10.76 -8.03
N TYR A 147 8.43 -10.22 -7.08
CA TYR A 147 7.73 -10.99 -6.06
C TYR A 147 6.28 -11.15 -6.47
N LEU A 148 5.83 -12.38 -6.57
CA LEU A 148 4.49 -12.72 -7.02
C LEU A 148 3.76 -13.52 -5.94
N VAL A 149 2.67 -12.97 -5.41
CA VAL A 149 1.68 -13.72 -4.64
C VAL A 149 0.57 -14.10 -5.60
N SER A 150 0.35 -15.39 -5.82
CA SER A 150 -0.76 -15.86 -6.64
C SER A 150 -1.14 -17.29 -6.29
N HIS A 151 -2.42 -17.59 -6.41
CA HIS A 151 -2.98 -18.95 -6.39
C HIS A 151 -3.46 -19.38 -7.78
N ASP A 152 -3.11 -18.62 -8.81
CA ASP A 152 -3.52 -18.85 -10.18
C ASP A 152 -2.67 -19.93 -10.84
N THR A 153 -3.27 -21.05 -11.22
CA THR A 153 -2.61 -22.17 -11.87
C THR A 153 -1.98 -21.79 -13.22
N ARG A 154 -2.48 -20.73 -13.86
CA ARG A 154 -1.89 -20.20 -15.11
C ARG A 154 -0.48 -19.66 -14.92
N LEU A 155 -0.09 -19.35 -13.69
CA LEU A 155 1.22 -18.84 -13.31
C LEU A 155 2.11 -19.89 -12.63
N GLU A 156 1.69 -21.17 -12.57
CA GLU A 156 2.42 -22.24 -11.88
C GLU A 156 3.86 -22.42 -12.40
N HIS A 157 4.11 -22.15 -13.68
CA HIS A 157 5.44 -22.26 -14.28
C HIS A 157 6.46 -21.24 -13.70
N PHE A 158 6.01 -20.25 -12.91
CA PHE A 158 6.90 -19.35 -12.19
C PHE A 158 7.24 -19.82 -10.77
N PHE A 159 6.71 -20.94 -10.30
CA PHE A 159 6.79 -21.35 -8.89
C PHE A 159 8.08 -22.11 -8.53
N ASP A 160 9.10 -22.04 -9.37
CA ASP A 160 10.39 -22.72 -9.14
C ASP A 160 11.13 -22.12 -7.93
N LYS A 161 11.04 -20.79 -7.74
CA LYS A 161 11.67 -20.05 -6.65
C LYS A 161 10.60 -19.58 -5.67
N THR A 162 10.43 -20.34 -4.60
CA THR A 162 9.30 -20.13 -3.69
C THR A 162 9.76 -19.65 -2.31
N ILE A 163 9.05 -18.66 -1.79
CA ILE A 163 9.13 -18.16 -0.41
C ILE A 163 7.82 -18.56 0.26
N PHE A 164 7.88 -19.51 1.17
CA PHE A 164 6.72 -19.95 1.93
C PHE A 164 6.54 -19.09 3.17
N VAL A 165 5.34 -18.53 3.35
CA VAL A 165 4.98 -17.67 4.49
C VAL A 165 3.83 -18.31 5.27
N ASP A 166 4.06 -18.60 6.54
CA ASP A 166 3.04 -19.07 7.47
C ASP A 166 3.23 -18.40 8.83
N LYS A 167 2.35 -17.45 9.17
CA LYS A 167 2.35 -16.64 10.40
C LYS A 167 3.75 -16.24 10.89
N ASP A 168 4.40 -17.10 11.67
CA ASP A 168 5.70 -16.85 12.29
C ASP A 168 6.85 -17.58 11.58
N ARG A 169 6.58 -18.27 10.47
CA ARG A 169 7.55 -19.11 9.77
C ARG A 169 7.71 -18.67 8.33
N ILE A 170 8.96 -18.40 7.95
CA ILE A 170 9.34 -18.13 6.57
C ILE A 170 10.31 -19.22 6.13
N GLU A 171 10.01 -19.88 5.03
CA GLU A 171 10.87 -20.87 4.40
C GLU A 171 11.15 -20.47 2.94
N VAL A 172 12.38 -20.60 2.56
CA VAL A 172 12.83 -20.26 1.21
C VAL A 172 13.32 -21.52 0.52
N SER A 173 12.91 -21.71 -0.73
CA SER A 173 13.38 -22.87 -1.52
C SER A 173 14.89 -22.80 -1.74
N SER A 174 15.54 -23.96 -1.89
CA SER A 174 16.99 -24.09 -2.08
C SER A 174 17.52 -23.40 -3.36
N ASN A 175 16.64 -23.07 -4.29
CA ASN A 175 16.98 -22.43 -5.57
C ASN A 175 17.07 -20.90 -5.49
N VAL A 176 16.86 -20.33 -4.31
CA VAL A 176 16.94 -18.89 -4.06
C VAL A 176 18.31 -18.53 -3.49
N GLU A 177 19.06 -17.74 -4.23
CA GLU A 177 20.35 -17.20 -3.75
C GLU A 177 20.08 -15.98 -2.85
N ILE A 178 20.57 -16.03 -1.60
CA ILE A 178 20.42 -14.97 -0.62
C ILE A 178 21.80 -14.42 -0.30
N GLU A 179 22.01 -13.11 -0.41
CA GLU A 179 23.20 -12.47 0.14
C GLU A 179 23.19 -12.58 1.67
N GLN A 180 24.17 -13.29 2.22
CA GLN A 180 24.44 -13.34 3.66
C GLN A 180 25.22 -12.09 4.07
N ASN A 181 24.63 -10.91 3.94
CA ASN A 181 25.16 -9.75 4.62
C ASN A 181 24.67 -9.82 6.07
N GLU A 182 25.59 -10.02 7.01
CA GLU A 182 25.35 -9.81 8.44
C GLU A 182 24.85 -8.38 8.66
N ILE A 183 23.53 -8.21 8.60
CA ILE A 183 22.92 -6.98 9.07
C ILE A 183 23.03 -7.03 10.59
N GLN A 184 24.05 -6.39 11.14
CA GLN A 184 24.08 -6.05 12.56
C GLN A 184 22.83 -5.19 12.85
N VAL A 185 21.76 -5.84 13.21
CA VAL A 185 20.57 -5.18 13.71
C VAL A 185 20.85 -4.80 15.16
N ASN A 186 21.26 -3.57 15.33
CA ASN A 186 21.19 -2.90 16.61
C ASN A 186 19.70 -2.91 17.04
N SER A 187 19.35 -3.89 17.88
CA SER A 187 18.02 -4.06 18.43
C SER A 187 17.77 -3.00 19.50
N LYS A 188 17.61 -1.74 19.09
CA LYS A 188 16.88 -0.76 19.88
C LYS A 188 15.45 -0.75 19.35
N ARG A 189 14.59 -1.49 20.03
CA ARG A 189 13.14 -1.24 20.02
C ARG A 189 12.92 0.20 20.49
N VAL A 190 12.92 1.12 19.54
CA VAL A 190 12.34 2.43 19.75
C VAL A 190 10.95 2.37 19.14
N VAL A 191 9.99 1.97 19.99
CA VAL A 191 8.59 2.34 19.76
C VAL A 191 8.54 3.84 19.95
N SER A 192 8.89 4.58 18.93
CA SER A 192 8.82 6.03 18.93
C SER A 192 7.40 6.42 18.51
N ASN A 193 6.56 6.71 19.52
CA ASN A 193 5.31 7.46 19.33
C ASN A 193 5.53 8.82 18.63
N GLY A 194 6.78 9.23 18.44
CA GLY A 194 7.15 10.45 17.74
C GLY A 194 6.96 10.44 16.22
N ARG A 195 6.82 9.29 15.57
CA ARG A 195 6.63 9.28 14.10
C ARG A 195 5.21 9.63 13.67
N ILE A 196 4.21 9.25 14.45
CA ILE A 196 2.80 9.63 14.19
C ILE A 196 2.67 11.14 14.39
N LEU A 197 3.28 11.68 15.44
CA LEU A 197 3.29 13.12 15.71
C LEU A 197 4.05 13.90 14.62
N LYS A 198 5.18 13.35 14.10
CA LYS A 198 5.95 13.97 13.02
C LYS A 198 5.21 13.94 11.68
N TYR A 199 4.39 12.91 11.41
CA TYR A 199 3.54 12.83 10.21
C TYR A 199 2.36 13.80 10.30
N LEU A 200 1.77 13.96 11.48
CA LEU A 200 0.72 14.94 11.75
C LEU A 200 1.24 16.40 11.71
N LEU A 201 2.50 16.60 12.10
CA LEU A 201 3.14 17.93 12.09
C LEU A 201 3.80 18.29 10.76
N SER A 202 4.02 17.34 9.84
CA SER A 202 4.70 17.59 8.56
C SER A 202 3.82 18.27 7.51
N SER A 203 2.50 18.29 7.67
CA SER A 203 1.58 19.02 6.83
C SER A 203 1.11 20.29 7.59
N LYS A 204 1.66 21.44 7.21
CA LYS A 204 1.26 22.76 7.76
C LYS A 204 -0.26 22.97 7.69
N PHE A 205 -0.93 22.35 6.72
CA PHE A 205 -2.37 22.41 6.55
C PHE A 205 -3.13 21.63 7.64
N ASN A 206 -2.67 20.43 7.99
CA ASN A 206 -3.27 19.61 9.03
C ASN A 206 -3.08 20.26 10.43
N PHE A 207 -1.92 20.88 10.67
CA PHE A 207 -1.69 21.61 11.93
C PHE A 207 -2.64 22.80 12.09
N LEU A 208 -2.85 23.59 11.03
CA LEU A 208 -3.81 24.71 11.04
C LEU A 208 -5.25 24.23 11.24
N MET A 209 -5.64 23.12 10.61
CA MET A 209 -6.96 22.52 10.80
C MET A 209 -7.17 22.04 12.25
N PHE A 210 -6.17 21.37 12.86
CA PHE A 210 -6.25 20.95 14.27
C PHE A 210 -6.31 22.15 15.22
N ALA A 211 -5.49 23.17 14.99
CA ALA A 211 -5.52 24.40 15.78
C ALA A 211 -6.89 25.09 15.67
N PHE A 212 -7.47 25.16 14.47
CA PHE A 212 -8.80 25.72 14.24
C PHE A 212 -9.90 24.94 14.97
N ILE A 213 -9.87 23.61 14.95
CA ILE A 213 -10.84 22.77 15.67
C ILE A 213 -10.74 22.98 17.17
N ILE A 214 -9.53 23.07 17.74
CA ILE A 214 -9.32 23.33 19.18
C ILE A 214 -9.88 24.71 19.57
N VAL A 215 -9.58 25.74 18.79
CA VAL A 215 -10.12 27.10 19.06
C VAL A 215 -11.64 27.10 18.97
N LEU A 216 -12.22 26.42 17.99
CA LEU A 216 -13.68 26.35 17.84
C LEU A 216 -14.34 25.60 19.00
N THR A 217 -13.75 24.51 19.50
CA THR A 217 -14.29 23.80 20.69
C THR A 217 -14.22 24.64 21.95
N ILE A 218 -13.14 25.40 22.17
CA ILE A 218 -13.01 26.32 23.30
C ILE A 218 -14.07 27.45 23.23
N LEU A 219 -14.30 28.01 22.05
CA LEU A 219 -15.34 29.03 21.84
C LEU A 219 -16.74 28.48 22.13
N LEU A 220 -17.06 27.28 21.63
CA LEU A 220 -18.36 26.65 21.88
C LEU A 220 -18.58 26.33 23.37
N THR A 221 -17.57 25.84 24.08
CA THR A 221 -17.66 25.58 25.52
C THR A 221 -17.85 26.87 26.33
N ASN A 222 -17.20 27.97 25.97
CA ASN A 222 -17.38 29.27 26.61
C ASN A 222 -18.78 29.83 26.37
N ILE A 223 -19.33 29.70 25.15
CA ILE A 223 -20.70 30.15 24.83
C ILE A 223 -21.72 29.34 25.63
N THR A 224 -21.60 28.02 25.70
CA THR A 224 -22.51 27.17 26.48
C THR A 224 -22.43 27.46 27.96
N SER A 225 -21.26 27.70 28.55
CA SER A 225 -21.09 28.10 29.94
C SER A 225 -21.76 29.44 30.22
N THR A 226 -21.65 30.42 29.32
CA THR A 226 -22.28 31.74 29.49
C THR A 226 -23.79 31.66 29.40
N ILE A 227 -24.33 30.80 28.53
CA ILE A 227 -25.78 30.58 28.43
C ILE A 227 -26.32 29.92 29.72
N ILE A 228 -25.62 28.89 30.21
CA ILE A 228 -26.00 28.18 31.44
C ILE A 228 -25.98 29.14 32.64
N LEU A 229 -24.94 29.97 32.78
CA LEU A 229 -24.87 30.98 33.87
C LEU A 229 -25.96 32.04 33.80
N ARG A 230 -26.48 32.37 32.60
CA ARG A 230 -27.61 33.33 32.44
C ARG A 230 -28.97 32.67 32.61
N SER A 231 -29.07 31.35 32.52
CA SER A 231 -30.33 30.62 32.66
C SER A 231 -30.62 30.13 34.09
N VAL A 232 -29.68 30.31 35.02
CA VAL A 232 -29.94 30.04 36.46
C VAL A 232 -30.74 31.20 37.02
N PRO A 233 -32.01 31.03 37.41
CA PRO A 233 -32.78 32.07 38.07
C PRO A 233 -32.15 32.33 39.45
N ILE A 234 -31.87 33.60 39.73
CA ILE A 234 -31.51 34.06 41.08
C ILE A 234 -32.77 33.91 41.91
N GLU A 235 -32.90 32.84 42.68
CA GLU A 235 -33.82 32.78 43.78
C GLU A 235 -33.28 33.72 44.89
N GLU A 236 -33.59 35.05 44.80
CA GLU A 236 -33.44 35.95 45.90
C GLU A 236 -34.52 35.67 46.94
N ASN A 237 -34.06 35.28 48.09
CA ASN A 237 -34.63 35.29 49.39
C ASN A 237 -35.96 36.06 49.52
N LEU A 238 -37.07 35.36 49.69
CA LEU A 238 -38.29 35.81 50.36
C LEU A 238 -38.46 35.04 51.68
N THR A 239 -37.64 35.40 52.68
CA THR A 239 -37.92 35.06 54.07
C THR A 239 -37.47 36.21 54.97
N SER A 240 -38.26 37.22 55.02
CA SER A 240 -38.41 38.05 56.24
C SER A 240 -39.68 38.84 56.07
N ASP A 241 -40.73 38.34 56.74
CA ASP A 241 -41.67 39.18 57.46
C ASP A 241 -42.94 38.38 57.81
N TYR A 242 -42.91 37.73 58.96
CA TYR A 242 -44.04 37.49 59.82
C TYR A 242 -43.55 37.36 61.25
N ASN A 243 -43.51 38.52 61.98
CA ASN A 243 -43.99 38.70 63.29
C ASN A 243 -43.99 40.21 63.61
#